data_667a0eb224ba9bafce92fb47adb42e5c
#
_entry.id   667a0eb224ba9bafce92fb47adb42e5c
#
_cell.length_a   1.000
_cell.length_b   1.000
_cell.length_c   1.000
_cell.angle_alpha   90.00
_cell.angle_beta   90.00
_cell.angle_gamma   90.00
#
_symmetry.space_group_name_H-M   'P 1'
#
loop_
_entity.id
_entity.type
_entity.pdbx_description
1 polymer ?
#
loop_
_entity_poly.entity_id
_entity_poly.type
_entity_poly.pdbx_seq_one_letter_code
_entity_poly.pdbx_strand_id
1 'polypeptide(L)'
;MMVFGIPIDFVLFALTLLGVATIHHHTLKVALIGALVITLYQLVFTGFKTGAGVSGLLGHAGHEWVTLANLLGLLLGFALLANHFERSHLTDKLPHLLPDDWKGGFLLLVIVFVMSAFLDNIAAAMIGGTIASGLFKRRVHIGYIAAIVAASNAGGAGSVVGDTTTTMMWIAGASPLWVLEAYIGGIVALMIFGSIAAMKQHDYQPIQRDDTPGEHVHGVRLGIVAFILLAAIGVNVWFNLNAPDVLGQFPVIGTAVMLAILVTAPIRSPDWSLLPGAFKGSIFLLALVWCASLMPVQHLPAASWPTALGLGFISSVFDNIPLTALAIRQDGYDWGFLAYAVGFGGSMIWFGSSAGVAISSIFPEARSVWAWLKAGWHIAVAYVVGFMVMLAVLGWHPHPINERAAAQPAATAPAR
;
A
#
# COMPACT_ATOMS: atom_id res chain seq x y z
N MET A 1 7.01 30.34 -6.32
CA MET A 1 5.99 31.20 -5.66
C MET A 1 5.56 30.55 -4.36
N MET A 2 5.27 31.34 -3.31
CA MET A 2 4.84 30.84 -1.98
C MET A 2 3.54 31.49 -1.56
N VAL A 3 2.66 30.74 -0.90
CA VAL A 3 1.43 31.21 -0.25
C VAL A 3 1.57 30.90 1.25
N PHE A 4 1.57 31.91 2.10
CA PHE A 4 1.84 31.76 3.55
C PHE A 4 3.12 31.00 3.90
N GLY A 5 4.18 31.15 3.10
CA GLY A 5 5.44 30.43 3.30
C GLY A 5 5.47 28.99 2.77
N ILE A 6 4.38 28.50 2.18
CA ILE A 6 4.27 27.16 1.59
C ILE A 6 4.40 27.28 0.06
N PRO A 7 5.22 26.46 -0.62
CA PRO A 7 5.25 26.39 -2.07
C PRO A 7 3.87 26.08 -2.66
N ILE A 8 3.50 26.76 -3.75
CA ILE A 8 2.20 26.57 -4.42
C ILE A 8 2.02 25.11 -4.87
N ASP A 9 3.11 24.45 -5.26
CA ASP A 9 3.09 23.03 -5.62
C ASP A 9 2.43 22.16 -4.54
N PHE A 10 2.80 22.35 -3.26
CA PHE A 10 2.16 21.63 -2.14
C PHE A 10 0.71 22.01 -1.93
N VAL A 11 0.33 23.26 -2.18
CA VAL A 11 -1.09 23.69 -2.10
C VAL A 11 -1.91 22.98 -3.16
N LEU A 12 -1.41 22.95 -4.41
CA LEU A 12 -2.08 22.25 -5.52
C LEU A 12 -2.16 20.73 -5.26
N PHE A 13 -1.10 20.16 -4.71
CA PHE A 13 -1.08 18.75 -4.34
C PHE A 13 -2.07 18.44 -3.21
N ALA A 14 -2.08 19.23 -2.15
CA ALA A 14 -3.04 19.08 -1.05
C ALA A 14 -4.50 19.22 -1.53
N LEU A 15 -4.78 20.18 -2.45
CA LEU A 15 -6.10 20.31 -3.07
C LEU A 15 -6.46 19.09 -3.92
N THR A 16 -5.49 18.51 -4.63
CA THR A 16 -5.71 17.27 -5.39
C THR A 16 -6.06 16.11 -4.46
N LEU A 17 -5.32 15.92 -3.36
CA LEU A 17 -5.59 14.89 -2.36
C LEU A 17 -6.93 15.10 -1.68
N LEU A 18 -7.25 16.34 -1.31
CA LEU A 18 -8.54 16.68 -0.74
C LEU A 18 -9.70 16.42 -1.72
N GLY A 19 -9.49 16.74 -3.00
CA GLY A 19 -10.45 16.44 -4.06
C GLY A 19 -10.67 14.92 -4.21
N VAL A 20 -9.61 14.12 -4.17
CA VAL A 20 -9.71 12.64 -4.17
C VAL A 20 -10.46 12.14 -2.95
N ALA A 21 -10.17 12.68 -1.76
CA ALA A 21 -10.80 12.29 -0.51
C ALA A 21 -12.29 12.69 -0.42
N THR A 22 -12.73 13.74 -1.12
CA THR A 22 -14.10 14.24 -1.05
C THR A 22 -14.98 13.82 -2.23
N ILE A 23 -14.39 13.64 -3.43
CA ILE A 23 -15.11 13.33 -4.67
C ILE A 23 -14.91 11.84 -5.03
N HIS A 24 -15.34 10.94 -4.16
CA HIS A 24 -15.07 9.49 -4.27
C HIS A 24 -15.53 8.83 -5.58
N HIS A 25 -16.58 9.36 -6.25
CA HIS A 25 -17.08 8.80 -7.51
C HIS A 25 -16.21 9.15 -8.73
N HIS A 26 -15.29 10.11 -8.60
CA HIS A 26 -14.48 10.62 -9.73
C HIS A 26 -12.98 10.72 -9.39
N THR A 27 -12.48 9.89 -8.48
CA THR A 27 -11.10 9.91 -8.00
C THR A 27 -10.07 9.92 -9.13
N LEU A 28 -10.23 9.06 -10.14
CA LEU A 28 -9.35 9.03 -11.32
C LEU A 28 -9.33 10.38 -12.07
N LYS A 29 -10.50 10.99 -12.30
CA LYS A 29 -10.57 12.29 -12.99
C LYS A 29 -9.90 13.39 -12.17
N VAL A 30 -10.13 13.40 -10.86
CA VAL A 30 -9.51 14.38 -9.94
C VAL A 30 -7.99 14.23 -9.94
N ALA A 31 -7.48 13.02 -9.83
CA ALA A 31 -6.04 12.75 -9.84
C ALA A 31 -5.38 13.17 -11.18
N LEU A 32 -6.02 12.86 -12.31
CA LEU A 32 -5.51 13.26 -13.64
C LEU A 32 -5.54 14.78 -13.83
N ILE A 33 -6.61 15.46 -13.37
CA ILE A 33 -6.70 16.92 -13.42
C ILE A 33 -5.63 17.53 -12.52
N GLY A 34 -5.44 17.01 -11.31
CA GLY A 34 -4.38 17.45 -10.41
C GLY A 34 -3.00 17.29 -11.01
N ALA A 35 -2.70 16.12 -11.59
CA ALA A 35 -1.44 15.87 -12.28
C ALA A 35 -1.22 16.85 -13.43
N LEU A 36 -2.25 17.10 -14.24
CA LEU A 36 -2.18 18.07 -15.33
C LEU A 36 -1.92 19.50 -14.82
N VAL A 37 -2.68 19.95 -13.81
CA VAL A 37 -2.56 21.31 -13.26
C VAL A 37 -1.18 21.54 -12.65
N ILE A 38 -0.66 20.58 -11.85
CA ILE A 38 0.66 20.69 -11.24
C ILE A 38 1.75 20.69 -12.31
N THR A 39 1.63 19.81 -13.32
CA THR A 39 2.59 19.75 -14.44
C THR A 39 2.61 21.05 -15.22
N LEU A 40 1.43 21.62 -15.54
CA LEU A 40 1.32 22.90 -16.25
C LEU A 40 1.87 24.05 -15.41
N TYR A 41 1.62 24.05 -14.09
CA TYR A 41 2.16 25.04 -13.20
C TYR A 41 3.69 25.00 -13.18
N GLN A 42 4.30 23.82 -13.11
CA GLN A 42 5.77 23.69 -13.17
C GLN A 42 6.32 24.04 -14.55
N LEU A 43 5.63 23.66 -15.62
CA LEU A 43 6.04 23.97 -16.98
C LEU A 43 6.17 25.50 -17.21
N VAL A 44 5.26 26.29 -16.61
CA VAL A 44 5.16 27.73 -16.85
C VAL A 44 5.93 28.57 -15.82
N PHE A 45 5.91 28.17 -14.53
CA PHE A 45 6.32 29.06 -13.44
C PHE A 45 7.58 28.62 -12.69
N THR A 46 7.79 27.33 -12.41
CA THR A 46 8.85 26.88 -11.50
C THR A 46 9.94 26.04 -12.18
N GLY A 47 9.61 25.38 -13.28
CA GLY A 47 10.47 24.38 -13.92
C GLY A 47 10.49 23.06 -13.17
N PHE A 48 11.13 22.06 -13.77
CA PHE A 48 11.34 20.73 -13.21
C PHE A 48 12.77 20.62 -12.65
N LYS A 49 13.03 19.60 -11.81
CA LYS A 49 14.40 19.33 -11.31
C LYS A 49 15.42 19.11 -12.44
N THR A 50 14.96 18.61 -13.58
CA THR A 50 15.75 18.33 -14.79
C THR A 50 15.91 19.53 -15.72
N GLY A 51 15.26 20.67 -15.45
CA GLY A 51 15.32 21.89 -16.22
C GLY A 51 13.98 22.59 -16.37
N ALA A 52 13.96 23.69 -17.11
CA ALA A 52 12.76 24.48 -17.35
C ALA A 52 12.05 24.07 -18.67
N GLY A 53 10.77 24.37 -18.75
CA GLY A 53 9.99 24.20 -19.98
C GLY A 53 9.80 22.74 -20.41
N VAL A 54 9.57 22.53 -21.70
CA VAL A 54 9.28 21.20 -22.28
C VAL A 54 10.47 20.25 -22.14
N SER A 55 11.70 20.73 -22.28
CA SER A 55 12.89 19.89 -22.11
C SER A 55 13.01 19.36 -20.68
N GLY A 56 12.68 20.19 -19.67
CA GLY A 56 12.61 19.78 -18.29
C GLY A 56 11.52 18.73 -18.04
N LEU A 57 10.34 18.89 -18.64
CA LEU A 57 9.26 17.91 -18.57
C LEU A 57 9.69 16.55 -19.16
N LEU A 58 10.30 16.55 -20.36
CA LEU A 58 10.79 15.33 -21.00
C LEU A 58 11.90 14.65 -20.18
N GLY A 59 12.82 15.44 -19.62
CA GLY A 59 13.86 14.94 -18.72
C GLY A 59 13.26 14.32 -17.46
N HIS A 60 12.28 14.97 -16.84
CA HIS A 60 11.57 14.44 -15.67
C HIS A 60 10.83 13.14 -16.00
N ALA A 61 10.06 13.12 -17.09
CA ALA A 61 9.36 11.91 -17.55
C ALA A 61 10.33 10.76 -17.86
N GLY A 62 11.49 11.06 -18.47
CA GLY A 62 12.56 10.11 -18.74
C GLY A 62 13.24 9.56 -17.47
N HIS A 63 13.15 10.28 -16.35
CA HIS A 63 13.63 9.80 -15.05
C HIS A 63 12.59 8.92 -14.34
N GLU A 64 11.31 9.27 -14.45
CA GLU A 64 10.23 8.60 -13.73
C GLU A 64 9.67 7.35 -14.42
N TRP A 65 9.87 7.19 -15.73
CA TRP A 65 9.17 6.17 -16.51
C TRP A 65 9.41 4.73 -15.99
N VAL A 66 10.62 4.42 -15.51
CA VAL A 66 10.97 3.09 -15.01
C VAL A 66 10.16 2.77 -13.76
N THR A 67 10.10 3.72 -12.81
CA THR A 67 9.31 3.58 -11.58
C THR A 67 7.83 3.40 -11.89
N LEU A 68 7.28 4.25 -12.78
CA LEU A 68 5.87 4.20 -13.16
C LEU A 68 5.53 2.91 -13.91
N ALA A 69 6.40 2.45 -14.81
CA ALA A 69 6.20 1.21 -15.56
C ALA A 69 6.31 -0.03 -14.64
N ASN A 70 7.27 -0.05 -13.70
CA ASN A 70 7.36 -1.10 -12.68
C ASN A 70 6.08 -1.15 -11.85
N LEU A 71 5.64 -0.01 -11.35
CA LEU A 71 4.44 0.08 -10.53
C LEU A 71 3.19 -0.38 -11.29
N LEU A 72 3.04 0.06 -12.57
CA LEU A 72 1.95 -0.41 -13.42
C LEU A 72 1.96 -1.93 -13.59
N GLY A 73 3.12 -2.50 -13.96
CA GLY A 73 3.28 -3.95 -14.14
C GLY A 73 2.96 -4.75 -12.88
N LEU A 74 3.39 -4.25 -11.72
CA LEU A 74 3.11 -4.89 -10.42
C LEU A 74 1.62 -4.79 -10.06
N LEU A 75 0.99 -3.62 -10.19
CA LEU A 75 -0.43 -3.44 -9.87
C LEU A 75 -1.34 -4.34 -10.73
N LEU A 76 -1.05 -4.42 -12.05
CA LEU A 76 -1.79 -5.31 -12.94
C LEU A 76 -1.53 -6.78 -12.63
N GLY A 77 -0.26 -7.12 -12.37
CA GLY A 77 0.14 -8.48 -12.04
C GLY A 77 -0.45 -8.97 -10.72
N PHE A 78 -0.44 -8.13 -9.69
CA PHE A 78 -1.01 -8.48 -8.38
C PHE A 78 -2.51 -8.60 -8.40
N ALA A 79 -3.22 -7.84 -9.24
CA ALA A 79 -4.66 -8.06 -9.46
C ALA A 79 -4.97 -9.46 -10.03
N LEU A 80 -4.16 -9.93 -10.98
CA LEU A 80 -4.28 -11.29 -11.53
C LEU A 80 -3.84 -12.37 -10.54
N LEU A 81 -2.79 -12.11 -9.76
CA LEU A 81 -2.32 -12.99 -8.70
C LEU A 81 -3.38 -13.17 -7.61
N ALA A 82 -4.00 -12.09 -7.14
CA ALA A 82 -5.09 -12.12 -6.17
C ALA A 82 -6.26 -12.97 -6.66
N ASN A 83 -6.61 -12.89 -7.95
CA ASN A 83 -7.63 -13.75 -8.55
C ASN A 83 -7.23 -15.24 -8.57
N HIS A 84 -5.97 -15.57 -8.80
CA HIS A 84 -5.50 -16.96 -8.66
C HIS A 84 -5.64 -17.48 -7.24
N PHE A 85 -5.33 -16.64 -6.25
CA PHE A 85 -5.48 -16.99 -4.83
C PHE A 85 -6.95 -17.19 -4.46
N GLU A 86 -7.82 -16.25 -4.84
CA GLU A 86 -9.26 -16.33 -4.60
C GLU A 86 -9.87 -17.61 -5.21
N ARG A 87 -9.58 -17.88 -6.47
CA ARG A 87 -10.02 -19.10 -7.19
C ARG A 87 -9.32 -20.40 -6.72
N SER A 88 -8.42 -20.31 -5.74
CA SER A 88 -7.85 -21.51 -5.11
C SER A 88 -8.81 -22.17 -4.10
N HIS A 89 -9.87 -21.46 -3.70
CA HIS A 89 -10.83 -21.87 -2.66
C HIS A 89 -10.20 -22.20 -1.30
N LEU A 90 -8.97 -21.72 -1.07
CA LEU A 90 -8.34 -21.88 0.24
C LEU A 90 -9.12 -21.13 1.32
N THR A 91 -9.64 -19.95 0.96
CA THR A 91 -10.42 -19.08 1.86
C THR A 91 -11.75 -19.70 2.30
N ASP A 92 -12.34 -20.58 1.48
CA ASP A 92 -13.64 -21.21 1.77
C ASP A 92 -13.55 -22.25 2.90
N LYS A 93 -12.34 -22.74 3.19
CA LYS A 93 -12.08 -23.64 4.34
C LYS A 93 -11.84 -22.93 5.65
N LEU A 94 -11.50 -21.64 5.61
CA LEU A 94 -11.13 -20.88 6.81
C LEU A 94 -12.27 -20.84 7.86
N PRO A 95 -13.56 -20.63 7.49
CA PRO A 95 -14.65 -20.61 8.45
C PRO A 95 -14.74 -21.85 9.33
N HIS A 96 -14.40 -23.02 8.78
CA HIS A 96 -14.48 -24.30 9.52
C HIS A 96 -13.36 -24.47 10.57
N LEU A 97 -12.29 -23.67 10.47
CA LEU A 97 -11.14 -23.69 11.38
C LEU A 97 -11.28 -22.70 12.54
N LEU A 98 -12.27 -21.78 12.47
CA LEU A 98 -12.41 -20.70 13.46
C LEU A 98 -13.17 -21.22 14.69
N PRO A 99 -12.71 -20.90 15.94
CA PRO A 99 -13.51 -21.10 17.16
C PRO A 99 -14.83 -20.32 17.14
N ASP A 100 -15.84 -20.80 17.89
CA ASP A 100 -17.16 -20.16 17.93
C ASP A 100 -17.23 -18.96 18.90
N ASP A 101 -16.17 -18.78 19.74
CA ASP A 101 -16.05 -17.65 20.65
C ASP A 101 -15.37 -16.43 20.00
N TRP A 102 -15.12 -15.38 20.77
CA TRP A 102 -14.45 -14.18 20.27
C TRP A 102 -13.08 -14.45 19.64
N LYS A 103 -12.41 -15.57 20.02
CA LYS A 103 -11.11 -15.95 19.42
C LYS A 103 -11.24 -16.31 17.96
N GLY A 104 -12.40 -16.81 17.50
CA GLY A 104 -12.65 -17.03 16.08
C GLY A 104 -12.65 -15.73 15.28
N GLY A 105 -13.29 -14.69 15.81
CA GLY A 105 -13.20 -13.35 15.22
C GLY A 105 -11.78 -12.80 15.23
N PHE A 106 -11.02 -12.99 16.31
CA PHE A 106 -9.62 -12.60 16.38
C PHE A 106 -8.75 -13.38 15.37
N LEU A 107 -8.93 -14.69 15.27
CA LEU A 107 -8.19 -15.53 14.33
C LEU A 107 -8.47 -15.15 12.88
N LEU A 108 -9.69 -14.72 12.55
CA LEU A 108 -9.99 -14.17 11.22
C LEU A 108 -9.14 -12.91 10.94
N LEU A 109 -8.98 -12.00 11.91
CA LEU A 109 -8.11 -10.83 11.74
C LEU A 109 -6.64 -11.23 11.58
N VAL A 110 -6.16 -12.24 12.31
CA VAL A 110 -4.80 -12.81 12.12
C VAL A 110 -4.64 -13.37 10.71
N ILE A 111 -5.65 -14.09 10.21
CA ILE A 111 -5.64 -14.63 8.84
C ILE A 111 -5.58 -13.50 7.81
N VAL A 112 -6.39 -12.44 7.97
CA VAL A 112 -6.35 -11.27 7.09
C VAL A 112 -4.97 -10.61 7.11
N PHE A 113 -4.39 -10.45 8.29
CA PHE A 113 -3.03 -9.92 8.48
C PHE A 113 -1.99 -10.76 7.73
N VAL A 114 -2.01 -12.08 7.91
CA VAL A 114 -1.06 -12.98 7.24
C VAL A 114 -1.30 -13.00 5.73
N MET A 115 -2.55 -13.04 5.28
CA MET A 115 -2.88 -13.00 3.85
C MET A 115 -2.35 -11.72 3.19
N SER A 116 -2.46 -10.59 3.86
CA SER A 116 -2.00 -9.31 3.33
C SER A 116 -0.48 -9.21 3.20
N ALA A 117 0.28 -10.09 3.84
CA ALA A 117 1.71 -10.20 3.59
C ALA A 117 2.06 -10.72 2.18
N PHE A 118 1.13 -11.40 1.52
CA PHE A 118 1.32 -12.04 0.22
C PHE A 118 0.36 -11.54 -0.86
N LEU A 119 -0.77 -10.97 -0.43
CA LEU A 119 -1.77 -10.37 -1.30
C LEU A 119 -1.79 -8.86 -1.05
N ASP A 120 -2.20 -8.11 -2.06
CA ASP A 120 -2.49 -6.70 -1.87
C ASP A 120 -3.51 -6.49 -0.73
N ASN A 121 -3.30 -5.42 0.05
CA ASN A 121 -4.14 -5.10 1.22
C ASN A 121 -5.63 -4.95 0.87
N ILE A 122 -5.96 -4.48 -0.34
CA ILE A 122 -7.34 -4.40 -0.83
C ILE A 122 -7.96 -5.79 -0.93
N ALA A 123 -7.25 -6.73 -1.58
CA ALA A 123 -7.72 -8.10 -1.75
C ALA A 123 -7.90 -8.81 -0.39
N ALA A 124 -6.92 -8.66 0.51
CA ALA A 124 -6.99 -9.25 1.85
C ALA A 124 -8.19 -8.70 2.66
N ALA A 125 -8.44 -7.38 2.60
CA ALA A 125 -9.58 -6.75 3.26
C ALA A 125 -10.92 -7.22 2.68
N MET A 126 -11.03 -7.31 1.36
CA MET A 126 -12.25 -7.76 0.67
C MET A 126 -12.57 -9.23 0.99
N ILE A 127 -11.58 -10.11 0.98
CA ILE A 127 -11.73 -11.52 1.36
C ILE A 127 -12.15 -11.61 2.82
N GLY A 128 -11.44 -10.94 3.74
CA GLY A 128 -11.77 -10.90 5.16
C GLY A 128 -13.17 -10.36 5.43
N GLY A 129 -13.57 -9.29 4.72
CA GLY A 129 -14.93 -8.72 4.78
C GLY A 129 -16.00 -9.68 4.29
N THR A 130 -15.76 -10.38 3.20
CA THR A 130 -16.69 -11.39 2.65
C THR A 130 -16.87 -12.56 3.61
N ILE A 131 -15.77 -13.09 4.17
CA ILE A 131 -15.82 -14.16 5.19
C ILE A 131 -16.57 -13.67 6.44
N ALA A 132 -16.26 -12.47 6.94
CA ALA A 132 -16.95 -11.88 8.09
C ALA A 132 -18.44 -11.69 7.84
N SER A 133 -18.83 -11.24 6.63
CA SER A 133 -20.24 -11.09 6.24
C SER A 133 -20.99 -12.43 6.30
N GLY A 134 -20.37 -13.52 5.86
CA GLY A 134 -20.95 -14.88 5.98
C GLY A 134 -21.04 -15.35 7.42
N LEU A 135 -19.91 -15.33 8.15
CA LEU A 135 -19.80 -15.82 9.54
C LEU A 135 -20.74 -15.11 10.52
N PHE A 136 -20.92 -13.81 10.35
CA PHE A 136 -21.75 -12.96 11.22
C PHE A 136 -23.13 -12.67 10.61
N LYS A 137 -23.55 -13.40 9.57
CA LYS A 137 -24.86 -13.25 8.91
C LYS A 137 -25.16 -11.79 8.53
N ARG A 138 -24.20 -11.12 7.91
CA ARG A 138 -24.22 -9.69 7.52
C ARG A 138 -24.37 -8.70 8.68
N ARG A 139 -24.28 -9.15 9.93
CA ARG A 139 -24.29 -8.29 11.12
C ARG A 139 -22.88 -8.09 11.65
N VAL A 140 -22.13 -7.24 10.96
CA VAL A 140 -20.74 -6.93 11.31
C VAL A 140 -20.68 -5.57 11.98
N HIS A 141 -20.10 -5.52 13.17
CA HIS A 141 -19.90 -4.26 13.91
C HIS A 141 -18.90 -3.36 13.18
N ILE A 142 -19.16 -2.05 13.08
CA ILE A 142 -18.29 -1.10 12.36
C ILE A 142 -16.84 -1.14 12.85
N GLY A 143 -16.63 -1.28 14.17
CA GLY A 143 -15.27 -1.42 14.74
C GLY A 143 -14.57 -2.71 14.30
N TYR A 144 -15.30 -3.77 13.95
CA TYR A 144 -14.71 -5.00 13.41
C TYR A 144 -14.40 -4.86 11.92
N ILE A 145 -15.25 -4.15 11.15
CA ILE A 145 -14.95 -3.79 9.75
C ILE A 145 -13.67 -2.96 9.70
N ALA A 146 -13.56 -1.96 10.59
CA ALA A 146 -12.35 -1.16 10.72
C ALA A 146 -11.11 -2.01 11.10
N ALA A 147 -11.28 -3.03 11.95
CA ALA A 147 -10.22 -3.94 12.33
C ALA A 147 -9.78 -4.86 11.17
N ILE A 148 -10.68 -5.25 10.26
CA ILE A 148 -10.32 -5.98 9.04
C ILE A 148 -9.40 -5.12 8.17
N VAL A 149 -9.75 -3.85 7.97
CA VAL A 149 -8.90 -2.90 7.23
C VAL A 149 -7.57 -2.69 7.94
N ALA A 150 -7.58 -2.55 9.25
CA ALA A 150 -6.37 -2.39 10.04
C ALA A 150 -5.47 -3.63 9.98
N ALA A 151 -6.03 -4.83 10.01
CA ALA A 151 -5.30 -6.08 9.89
C ALA A 151 -4.68 -6.24 8.48
N SER A 152 -5.43 -5.90 7.42
CA SER A 152 -4.89 -5.95 6.06
C SER A 152 -3.77 -4.92 5.85
N ASN A 153 -3.95 -3.69 6.28
CA ASN A 153 -2.94 -2.65 6.12
C ASN A 153 -1.67 -2.95 6.97
N ALA A 154 -1.83 -3.38 8.23
CA ALA A 154 -0.70 -3.73 9.09
C ALA A 154 0.05 -4.99 8.59
N GLY A 155 -0.67 -5.96 8.03
CA GLY A 155 -0.08 -7.16 7.44
C GLY A 155 0.68 -6.86 6.15
N GLY A 156 0.17 -5.96 5.32
CA GLY A 156 0.84 -5.50 4.11
C GLY A 156 2.07 -4.64 4.39
N ALA A 157 2.02 -3.82 5.45
CA ALA A 157 3.08 -2.86 5.78
C ALA A 157 4.45 -3.51 6.09
N GLY A 158 4.49 -4.77 6.51
CA GLY A 158 5.73 -5.50 6.76
C GLY A 158 6.24 -6.31 5.56
N SER A 159 5.57 -6.26 4.40
CA SER A 159 5.93 -7.04 3.22
C SER A 159 6.06 -6.16 1.98
N VAL A 160 7.15 -6.31 1.24
CA VAL A 160 7.38 -5.55 -0.01
C VAL A 160 6.45 -5.94 -1.16
N VAL A 161 5.64 -6.97 -0.99
CA VAL A 161 4.64 -7.43 -1.98
C VAL A 161 3.20 -7.33 -1.48
N GLY A 162 3.00 -7.05 -0.19
CA GLY A 162 1.68 -7.01 0.46
C GLY A 162 0.99 -5.64 0.41
N ASP A 163 1.72 -4.57 0.14
CA ASP A 163 1.18 -3.22 0.03
C ASP A 163 1.90 -2.46 -1.08
N THR A 164 1.17 -1.65 -1.83
CA THR A 164 1.73 -0.78 -2.88
C THR A 164 2.77 0.19 -2.33
N THR A 165 2.62 0.68 -1.10
CA THR A 165 3.57 1.60 -0.47
C THR A 165 4.93 0.96 -0.23
N THR A 166 4.94 -0.25 0.31
CA THR A 166 6.18 -1.00 0.56
C THR A 166 6.81 -1.51 -0.73
N THR A 167 5.99 -1.86 -1.73
CA THR A 167 6.45 -2.14 -3.09
C THR A 167 7.18 -0.93 -3.69
N MET A 168 6.66 0.28 -3.51
CA MET A 168 7.32 1.51 -3.97
C MET A 168 8.65 1.76 -3.26
N MET A 169 8.71 1.54 -1.94
CA MET A 169 9.97 1.61 -1.17
C MET A 169 11.00 0.63 -1.72
N TRP A 170 10.58 -0.60 -2.01
CA TRP A 170 11.43 -1.64 -2.58
C TRP A 170 11.94 -1.28 -3.98
N ILE A 171 11.07 -0.79 -4.88
CA ILE A 171 11.46 -0.30 -6.22
C ILE A 171 12.47 0.86 -6.09
N ALA A 172 12.29 1.73 -5.09
CA ALA A 172 13.20 2.85 -4.83
C ALA A 172 14.54 2.42 -4.24
N GLY A 173 14.71 1.15 -3.82
CA GLY A 173 15.98 0.60 -3.33
C GLY A 173 16.01 0.30 -1.83
N ALA A 174 14.90 0.48 -1.10
CA ALA A 174 14.83 0.06 0.30
C ALA A 174 14.96 -1.47 0.42
N SER A 175 15.73 -1.92 1.40
CA SER A 175 15.88 -3.36 1.66
C SER A 175 14.57 -3.97 2.15
N PRO A 176 14.15 -5.14 1.63
CA PRO A 176 13.02 -5.87 2.20
C PRO A 176 13.17 -6.16 3.69
N LEU A 177 14.40 -6.33 4.18
CA LEU A 177 14.67 -6.58 5.59
C LEU A 177 14.31 -5.38 6.48
N TRP A 178 14.52 -4.15 6.01
CA TRP A 178 14.10 -2.95 6.73
C TRP A 178 12.58 -2.86 6.82
N VAL A 179 11.88 -3.18 5.73
CA VAL A 179 10.41 -3.17 5.70
C VAL A 179 9.81 -4.21 6.64
N LEU A 180 10.45 -5.40 6.79
CA LEU A 180 10.02 -6.45 7.73
C LEU A 180 9.91 -5.97 9.19
N GLU A 181 10.68 -4.96 9.59
CA GLU A 181 10.64 -4.37 10.93
C GLU A 181 9.25 -3.83 11.30
N ALA A 182 8.47 -3.41 10.30
CA ALA A 182 7.09 -2.96 10.50
C ALA A 182 6.19 -4.02 11.15
N TYR A 183 6.52 -5.32 11.02
CA TYR A 183 5.77 -6.38 11.69
C TYR A 183 5.85 -6.34 13.22
N ILE A 184 6.90 -5.78 13.81
CA ILE A 184 6.99 -5.62 15.26
C ILE A 184 5.84 -4.73 15.75
N GLY A 185 5.67 -3.55 15.13
CA GLY A 185 4.56 -2.67 15.44
C GLY A 185 3.21 -3.24 15.02
N GLY A 186 3.15 -3.86 13.83
CA GLY A 186 1.95 -4.46 13.27
C GLY A 186 1.36 -5.57 14.13
N ILE A 187 2.20 -6.46 14.65
CA ILE A 187 1.78 -7.55 15.54
C ILE A 187 1.29 -7.00 16.89
N VAL A 188 2.03 -6.05 17.49
CA VAL A 188 1.59 -5.39 18.73
C VAL A 188 0.25 -4.69 18.53
N ALA A 189 0.11 -3.95 17.43
CA ALA A 189 -1.14 -3.28 17.11
C ALA A 189 -2.29 -4.29 16.92
N LEU A 190 -2.08 -5.39 16.15
CA LEU A 190 -3.06 -6.45 15.94
C LEU A 190 -3.54 -7.06 17.25
N MET A 191 -2.63 -7.32 18.20
CA MET A 191 -2.99 -7.84 19.52
C MET A 191 -3.92 -6.88 20.27
N ILE A 192 -3.71 -5.57 20.16
CA ILE A 192 -4.53 -4.56 20.82
C ILE A 192 -5.88 -4.39 20.11
N PHE A 193 -5.85 -3.93 18.86
CA PHE A 193 -7.10 -3.61 18.16
C PHE A 193 -7.91 -4.86 17.84
N GLY A 194 -7.25 -5.95 17.49
CA GLY A 194 -7.87 -7.20 17.09
C GLY A 194 -8.64 -7.85 18.24
N SER A 195 -8.06 -7.89 19.43
CA SER A 195 -8.73 -8.45 20.63
C SER A 195 -9.97 -7.63 20.99
N ILE A 196 -9.85 -6.28 21.02
CA ILE A 196 -10.98 -5.40 21.34
C ILE A 196 -12.09 -5.52 20.30
N ALA A 197 -11.74 -5.53 19.01
CA ALA A 197 -12.70 -5.63 17.93
C ALA A 197 -13.42 -6.99 17.92
N ALA A 198 -12.67 -8.08 18.13
CA ALA A 198 -13.23 -9.43 18.13
C ALA A 198 -14.19 -9.67 19.31
N MET A 199 -13.85 -9.19 20.49
CA MET A 199 -14.76 -9.25 21.65
C MET A 199 -16.03 -8.45 21.40
N LYS A 200 -15.94 -7.20 20.92
CA LYS A 200 -17.11 -6.38 20.58
C LYS A 200 -17.95 -7.00 19.46
N GLN A 201 -17.32 -7.65 18.48
CA GLN A 201 -18.05 -8.36 17.43
C GLN A 201 -18.81 -9.54 17.98
N HIS A 202 -18.18 -10.33 18.86
CA HIS A 202 -18.82 -11.48 19.49
C HIS A 202 -20.05 -11.05 20.32
N ASP A 203 -19.93 -9.98 21.11
CA ASP A 203 -21.05 -9.43 21.88
C ASP A 203 -22.17 -8.87 20.99
N TYR A 204 -21.81 -8.30 19.83
CA TYR A 204 -22.78 -7.75 18.86
C TYR A 204 -23.48 -8.84 18.05
N GLN A 205 -22.72 -9.79 17.53
CA GLN A 205 -23.16 -10.96 16.77
C GLN A 205 -22.08 -12.05 16.82
N PRO A 206 -22.34 -13.16 17.51
CA PRO A 206 -21.43 -14.31 17.54
C PRO A 206 -21.38 -15.00 16.15
N ILE A 207 -20.33 -15.82 15.96
CA ILE A 207 -20.15 -16.63 14.76
C ILE A 207 -21.30 -17.60 14.60
N GLN A 208 -21.83 -17.69 13.39
CA GLN A 208 -22.84 -18.67 12.99
C GLN A 208 -22.33 -19.44 11.79
N ARG A 209 -22.05 -20.75 11.99
CA ARG A 209 -21.60 -21.64 10.92
C ARG A 209 -22.75 -22.08 10.05
N ASP A 210 -22.51 -22.14 8.73
CA ASP A 210 -23.34 -22.90 7.81
C ASP A 210 -22.64 -24.24 7.54
N ASP A 211 -23.36 -25.35 7.63
CA ASP A 211 -22.87 -26.71 7.37
C ASP A 211 -22.70 -27.00 5.85
N THR A 212 -22.42 -25.96 5.04
CA THR A 212 -22.17 -26.17 3.61
C THR A 212 -20.77 -26.76 3.43
N PRO A 213 -20.64 -27.91 2.73
CA PRO A 213 -19.31 -28.46 2.41
C PRO A 213 -18.50 -27.45 1.63
N GLY A 214 -17.31 -27.09 2.12
CA GLY A 214 -16.39 -26.22 1.41
C GLY A 214 -15.90 -26.86 0.10
N GLU A 215 -15.68 -26.04 -0.93
CA GLU A 215 -15.11 -26.49 -2.19
C GLU A 215 -13.69 -27.05 -2.02
N HIS A 216 -13.25 -27.86 -3.00
CA HIS A 216 -11.90 -28.43 -2.99
C HIS A 216 -10.84 -27.37 -3.24
N VAL A 217 -9.81 -27.32 -2.39
CA VAL A 217 -8.66 -26.42 -2.58
C VAL A 217 -7.87 -26.79 -3.83
N HIS A 218 -7.72 -25.84 -4.72
CA HIS A 218 -6.92 -25.98 -5.95
C HIS A 218 -5.44 -25.67 -5.71
N GLY A 219 -4.64 -26.64 -5.27
CA GLY A 219 -3.22 -26.48 -4.96
C GLY A 219 -2.37 -25.94 -6.12
N VAL A 220 -2.74 -26.25 -7.37
CA VAL A 220 -2.05 -25.74 -8.57
C VAL A 220 -2.12 -24.19 -8.63
N ARG A 221 -3.26 -23.60 -8.28
CA ARG A 221 -3.38 -22.12 -8.25
C ARG A 221 -2.53 -21.50 -7.16
N LEU A 222 -2.45 -22.13 -5.99
CA LEU A 222 -1.54 -21.69 -4.92
C LEU A 222 -0.06 -21.80 -5.34
N GLY A 223 0.29 -22.87 -6.06
CA GLY A 223 1.63 -23.02 -6.65
C GLY A 223 1.97 -21.92 -7.64
N ILE A 224 0.99 -21.48 -8.46
CA ILE A 224 1.15 -20.35 -9.39
C ILE A 224 1.37 -19.04 -8.61
N VAL A 225 0.58 -18.77 -7.57
CA VAL A 225 0.76 -17.60 -6.70
C VAL A 225 2.17 -17.58 -6.11
N ALA A 226 2.60 -18.69 -5.50
CA ALA A 226 3.94 -18.81 -4.93
C ALA A 226 5.04 -18.60 -5.98
N PHE A 227 4.88 -19.17 -7.18
CA PHE A 227 5.84 -19.00 -8.28
C PHE A 227 5.96 -17.53 -8.72
N ILE A 228 4.84 -16.81 -8.90
CA ILE A 228 4.85 -15.39 -9.30
C ILE A 228 5.56 -14.54 -8.24
N LEU A 229 5.27 -14.75 -6.95
CA LEU A 229 5.91 -14.03 -5.85
C LEU A 229 7.41 -14.31 -5.77
N LEU A 230 7.81 -15.60 -5.86
CA LEU A 230 9.21 -15.99 -5.84
C LEU A 230 9.97 -15.46 -7.07
N ALA A 231 9.33 -15.41 -8.24
CA ALA A 231 9.92 -14.83 -9.44
C ALA A 231 10.17 -13.32 -9.25
N ALA A 232 9.20 -12.58 -8.71
CA ALA A 232 9.36 -11.14 -8.43
C ALA A 232 10.52 -10.87 -7.48
N ILE A 233 10.55 -11.57 -6.34
CA ILE A 233 11.59 -11.43 -5.32
C ILE A 233 12.95 -11.90 -5.87
N GLY A 234 13.03 -13.09 -6.47
CA GLY A 234 14.26 -13.66 -6.98
C GLY A 234 14.90 -12.81 -8.06
N VAL A 235 14.11 -12.32 -9.00
CA VAL A 235 14.60 -11.44 -10.08
C VAL A 235 15.10 -10.12 -9.49
N ASN A 236 14.37 -9.49 -8.57
CA ASN A 236 14.81 -8.26 -7.94
C ASN A 236 16.15 -8.46 -7.19
N VAL A 237 16.24 -9.50 -6.35
CA VAL A 237 17.46 -9.79 -5.59
C VAL A 237 18.64 -10.05 -6.54
N TRP A 238 18.41 -10.80 -7.62
CA TRP A 238 19.47 -11.10 -8.59
C TRP A 238 20.00 -9.83 -9.27
N PHE A 239 19.11 -8.95 -9.75
CA PHE A 239 19.52 -7.70 -10.40
C PHE A 239 20.19 -6.73 -9.41
N ASN A 240 19.71 -6.65 -8.17
CA ASN A 240 20.34 -5.80 -7.15
C ASN A 240 21.79 -6.25 -6.84
N LEU A 241 22.06 -7.54 -6.87
CA LEU A 241 23.40 -8.09 -6.58
C LEU A 241 24.34 -8.06 -7.79
N ASN A 242 23.83 -8.29 -9.01
CA ASN A 242 24.65 -8.53 -10.18
C ASN A 242 24.60 -7.42 -11.24
N ALA A 243 23.52 -6.65 -11.33
CA ALA A 243 23.32 -5.63 -12.34
C ALA A 243 22.42 -4.47 -11.85
N PRO A 244 22.79 -3.75 -10.77
CA PRO A 244 21.96 -2.71 -10.16
C PRO A 244 21.63 -1.57 -11.13
N ASP A 245 22.51 -1.26 -12.08
CA ASP A 245 22.29 -0.18 -13.06
C ASP A 245 21.08 -0.44 -13.97
N VAL A 246 20.73 -1.70 -14.22
CA VAL A 246 19.58 -2.09 -15.04
C VAL A 246 18.27 -1.72 -14.35
N LEU A 247 18.21 -1.81 -13.02
CA LEU A 247 17.01 -1.45 -12.24
C LEU A 247 16.58 0.02 -12.43
N GLY A 248 17.55 0.91 -12.67
CA GLY A 248 17.28 2.32 -12.98
C GLY A 248 16.91 2.60 -14.44
N GLN A 249 17.12 1.62 -15.35
CA GLN A 249 16.94 1.80 -16.79
C GLN A 249 15.77 1.00 -17.36
N PHE A 250 15.37 -0.09 -16.69
CA PHE A 250 14.33 -1.00 -17.17
C PHE A 250 13.40 -1.44 -16.02
N PRO A 251 12.07 -1.56 -16.23
CA PRO A 251 11.10 -1.98 -15.22
C PRO A 251 11.16 -3.50 -14.96
N VAL A 252 12.25 -3.95 -14.35
CA VAL A 252 12.61 -5.37 -14.19
C VAL A 252 11.56 -6.15 -13.41
N ILE A 253 11.07 -5.59 -12.28
CA ILE A 253 10.19 -6.33 -11.36
C ILE A 253 8.81 -6.50 -11.98
N GLY A 254 8.24 -5.41 -12.51
CA GLY A 254 6.94 -5.45 -13.19
C GLY A 254 6.96 -6.41 -14.40
N THR A 255 8.07 -6.40 -15.17
CA THR A 255 8.26 -7.31 -16.28
C THR A 255 8.34 -8.77 -15.80
N ALA A 256 9.07 -9.05 -14.72
CA ALA A 256 9.19 -10.39 -14.17
C ALA A 256 7.84 -10.97 -13.73
N VAL A 257 7.02 -10.17 -13.04
CA VAL A 257 5.67 -10.56 -12.62
C VAL A 257 4.79 -10.87 -13.83
N MET A 258 4.75 -9.97 -14.83
CA MET A 258 3.95 -10.18 -16.02
C MET A 258 4.40 -11.39 -16.83
N LEU A 259 5.72 -11.64 -16.95
CA LEU A 259 6.25 -12.82 -17.60
C LEU A 259 5.90 -14.10 -16.83
N ALA A 260 6.00 -14.10 -15.49
CA ALA A 260 5.61 -15.24 -14.67
C ALA A 260 4.14 -15.60 -14.84
N ILE A 261 3.26 -14.60 -14.94
CA ILE A 261 1.83 -14.80 -15.23
C ILE A 261 1.63 -15.40 -16.61
N LEU A 262 2.29 -14.86 -17.65
CA LEU A 262 2.18 -15.37 -19.02
C LEU A 262 2.69 -16.83 -19.14
N VAL A 263 3.78 -17.16 -18.48
CA VAL A 263 4.36 -18.53 -18.45
C VAL A 263 3.43 -19.51 -17.75
N THR A 264 2.71 -19.08 -16.72
CA THR A 264 1.79 -19.94 -15.96
C THR A 264 0.38 -19.98 -16.56
N ALA A 265 0.02 -19.03 -17.42
CA ALA A 265 -1.32 -18.95 -18.06
C ALA A 265 -1.74 -20.23 -18.83
N PRO A 266 -0.85 -20.97 -19.54
CA PRO A 266 -1.20 -22.23 -20.17
C PRO A 266 -1.59 -23.33 -19.16
N ILE A 267 -1.04 -23.30 -17.92
CA ILE A 267 -1.34 -24.25 -16.86
C ILE A 267 -2.72 -23.96 -16.28
N ARG A 268 -2.96 -22.70 -15.89
CA ARG A 268 -4.22 -22.16 -15.41
C ARG A 268 -4.33 -20.70 -15.79
N SER A 269 -5.23 -20.37 -16.70
CA SER A 269 -5.45 -18.98 -17.13
C SER A 269 -5.99 -18.14 -15.96
N PRO A 270 -5.42 -16.93 -15.74
CA PRO A 270 -6.05 -15.92 -14.90
C PRO A 270 -7.30 -15.35 -15.57
N ASP A 271 -8.05 -14.56 -14.84
CA ASP A 271 -9.18 -13.82 -15.40
C ASP A 271 -8.72 -12.51 -16.05
N TRP A 272 -8.45 -12.55 -17.35
CA TRP A 272 -8.02 -11.38 -18.11
C TRP A 272 -9.06 -10.24 -18.12
N SER A 273 -10.33 -10.54 -17.82
CA SER A 273 -11.40 -9.51 -17.77
C SER A 273 -11.21 -8.50 -16.63
N LEU A 274 -10.34 -8.81 -15.66
CA LEU A 274 -10.00 -7.90 -14.56
C LEU A 274 -9.08 -6.76 -15.02
N LEU A 275 -8.30 -6.95 -16.08
CA LEU A 275 -7.29 -5.96 -16.51
C LEU A 275 -7.84 -4.56 -16.78
N PRO A 276 -8.99 -4.36 -17.45
CA PRO A 276 -9.52 -3.01 -17.66
C PRO A 276 -9.84 -2.26 -16.36
N GLY A 277 -10.35 -2.98 -15.35
CA GLY A 277 -10.61 -2.43 -14.02
C GLY A 277 -9.32 -2.11 -13.28
N ALA A 278 -8.40 -3.07 -13.22
CA ALA A 278 -7.09 -2.91 -12.61
C ALA A 278 -6.29 -1.78 -13.25
N PHE A 279 -6.32 -1.64 -14.59
CA PHE A 279 -5.66 -0.57 -15.32
C PHE A 279 -6.19 0.82 -14.91
N LYS A 280 -7.51 0.99 -14.78
CA LYS A 280 -8.11 2.25 -14.33
C LYS A 280 -7.65 2.62 -12.92
N GLY A 281 -7.63 1.64 -12.00
CA GLY A 281 -7.10 1.82 -10.66
C GLY A 281 -5.62 2.17 -10.67
N SER A 282 -4.82 1.47 -11.48
CA SER A 282 -3.38 1.74 -11.62
C SER A 282 -3.11 3.15 -12.14
N ILE A 283 -3.82 3.62 -13.18
CA ILE A 283 -3.64 4.98 -13.72
C ILE A 283 -3.98 6.04 -12.67
N PHE A 284 -5.00 5.80 -11.83
CA PHE A 284 -5.28 6.68 -10.69
C PHE A 284 -4.07 6.81 -9.75
N LEU A 285 -3.49 5.69 -9.34
CA LEU A 285 -2.34 5.67 -8.45
C LEU A 285 -1.09 6.28 -9.10
N LEU A 286 -0.83 5.95 -10.37
CA LEU A 286 0.29 6.52 -11.12
C LEU A 286 0.17 8.05 -11.26
N ALA A 287 -1.04 8.60 -11.43
CA ALA A 287 -1.25 10.04 -11.45
C ALA A 287 -0.89 10.71 -10.12
N LEU A 288 -1.22 10.08 -8.98
CA LEU A 288 -0.83 10.58 -7.66
C LEU A 288 0.69 10.47 -7.42
N VAL A 289 1.31 9.37 -7.84
CA VAL A 289 2.79 9.21 -7.77
C VAL A 289 3.47 10.27 -8.64
N TRP A 290 2.95 10.54 -9.84
CA TRP A 290 3.43 11.63 -10.69
C TRP A 290 3.31 12.99 -10.00
N CYS A 291 2.16 13.33 -9.38
CA CYS A 291 2.02 14.56 -8.61
C CYS A 291 3.08 14.65 -7.51
N ALA A 292 3.28 13.57 -6.74
CA ALA A 292 4.26 13.53 -5.66
C ALA A 292 5.71 13.72 -6.18
N SER A 293 6.03 13.17 -7.37
CA SER A 293 7.37 13.29 -7.96
C SER A 293 7.74 14.73 -8.32
N LEU A 294 6.73 15.57 -8.52
CA LEU A 294 6.89 16.99 -8.84
C LEU A 294 7.09 17.89 -7.59
N MET A 295 6.93 17.34 -6.36
CA MET A 295 6.97 18.17 -5.15
C MET A 295 8.39 18.60 -4.77
N PRO A 296 8.55 19.88 -4.30
CA PRO A 296 9.82 20.40 -3.81
C PRO A 296 10.11 19.93 -2.38
N VAL A 297 10.47 18.64 -2.23
CA VAL A 297 10.61 17.94 -0.94
C VAL A 297 11.62 18.56 0.03
N GLN A 298 12.54 19.41 -0.45
CA GLN A 298 13.48 20.15 0.38
C GLN A 298 12.82 21.13 1.37
N HIS A 299 11.55 21.42 1.19
CA HIS A 299 10.76 22.28 2.09
C HIS A 299 9.94 21.47 3.13
N LEU A 300 10.01 20.15 3.09
CA LEU A 300 9.38 19.30 4.10
C LEU A 300 10.18 19.28 5.40
N PRO A 301 9.52 19.06 6.55
CA PRO A 301 10.22 18.80 7.80
C PRO A 301 11.20 17.64 7.66
N ALA A 302 12.37 17.72 8.31
CA ALA A 302 13.38 16.66 8.23
C ALA A 302 12.83 15.30 8.62
N ALA A 303 13.31 14.25 7.94
CA ALA A 303 12.96 12.87 8.26
C ALA A 303 13.39 12.54 9.71
N SER A 304 12.45 12.06 10.51
CA SER A 304 12.64 11.73 11.92
C SER A 304 11.49 10.84 12.39
N TRP A 305 11.63 10.17 13.53
CA TRP A 305 10.53 9.36 14.05
C TRP A 305 9.24 10.17 14.36
N PRO A 306 9.28 11.43 14.85
CA PRO A 306 8.04 12.21 15.01
C PRO A 306 7.38 12.55 13.67
N THR A 307 8.17 12.85 12.63
CA THR A 307 7.61 13.11 11.29
C THR A 307 7.02 11.84 10.69
N ALA A 308 7.67 10.68 10.86
CA ALA A 308 7.12 9.39 10.42
C ALA A 308 5.81 9.07 11.14
N LEU A 309 5.76 9.21 12.48
CA LEU A 309 4.53 9.04 13.26
C LEU A 309 3.42 10.01 12.79
N GLY A 310 3.77 11.26 12.55
CA GLY A 310 2.84 12.28 12.02
C GLY A 310 2.29 11.94 10.63
N LEU A 311 3.14 11.38 9.74
CA LEU A 311 2.72 10.94 8.41
C LEU A 311 1.63 9.86 8.48
N GLY A 312 1.64 8.97 9.46
CA GLY A 312 0.57 7.99 9.63
C GLY A 312 -0.78 8.61 10.00
N PHE A 313 -0.80 9.68 10.82
CA PHE A 313 -2.04 10.43 11.05
C PHE A 313 -2.49 11.17 9.79
N ILE A 314 -1.58 11.71 9.00
CA ILE A 314 -1.89 12.34 7.71
C ILE A 314 -2.43 11.27 6.74
N SER A 315 -1.86 10.05 6.74
CA SER A 315 -2.33 8.91 5.95
C SER A 315 -3.76 8.48 6.28
N SER A 316 -4.26 8.78 7.48
CA SER A 316 -5.65 8.52 7.81
C SER A 316 -6.66 9.37 7.03
N VAL A 317 -6.21 10.51 6.52
CA VAL A 317 -7.05 11.46 5.75
C VAL A 317 -6.71 11.43 4.26
N PHE A 318 -5.43 11.19 3.94
CA PHE A 318 -4.96 11.10 2.57
C PHE A 318 -4.44 9.69 2.29
N ASP A 319 -4.65 9.21 1.06
CA ASP A 319 -4.14 7.91 0.64
C ASP A 319 -2.64 7.75 0.95
N ASN A 320 -2.22 6.57 1.40
CA ASN A 320 -0.86 6.26 1.81
C ASN A 320 0.17 6.34 0.66
N ILE A 321 -0.25 6.09 -0.58
CA ILE A 321 0.63 6.02 -1.75
C ILE A 321 1.31 7.35 -2.06
N PRO A 322 0.60 8.50 -2.20
CA PRO A 322 1.25 9.77 -2.47
C PRO A 322 2.16 10.24 -1.32
N LEU A 323 1.84 9.91 -0.06
CA LEU A 323 2.68 10.23 1.08
C LEU A 323 3.97 9.42 1.06
N THR A 324 3.89 8.14 0.72
CA THR A 324 5.07 7.29 0.52
C THR A 324 5.95 7.79 -0.62
N ALA A 325 5.36 8.20 -1.74
CA ALA A 325 6.10 8.78 -2.85
C ALA A 325 6.86 10.05 -2.45
N LEU A 326 6.25 10.92 -1.62
CA LEU A 326 6.93 12.09 -1.07
C LEU A 326 8.09 11.71 -0.15
N ALA A 327 7.87 10.75 0.75
CA ALA A 327 8.88 10.31 1.71
C ALA A 327 10.08 9.64 1.01
N ILE A 328 9.85 8.84 -0.02
CA ILE A 328 10.90 8.26 -0.87
C ILE A 328 11.74 9.37 -1.52
N ARG A 329 11.09 10.43 -2.00
CA ARG A 329 11.76 11.57 -2.60
C ARG A 329 12.56 12.43 -1.62
N GLN A 330 12.09 12.53 -0.40
CA GLN A 330 12.77 13.25 0.67
C GLN A 330 13.98 12.47 1.15
N ASP A 331 13.90 11.14 1.18
CA ASP A 331 14.91 10.21 1.69
C ASP A 331 15.21 10.36 3.20
N GLY A 332 16.10 9.53 3.74
CA GLY A 332 16.56 9.64 5.12
C GLY A 332 15.59 9.16 6.19
N TYR A 333 14.55 8.41 5.82
CA TYR A 333 13.67 7.72 6.77
C TYR A 333 14.24 6.38 7.23
N ASP A 334 13.77 5.94 8.38
CA ASP A 334 13.76 4.54 8.75
C ASP A 334 12.57 3.87 8.03
N TRP A 335 12.86 2.97 7.11
CA TRP A 335 11.88 2.43 6.17
C TRP A 335 10.90 1.48 6.83
N GLY A 336 11.28 0.78 7.91
CA GLY A 336 10.37 -0.03 8.70
C GLY A 336 9.33 0.82 9.42
N PHE A 337 9.78 1.91 10.05
CA PHE A 337 8.88 2.87 10.71
C PHE A 337 7.98 3.59 9.72
N LEU A 338 8.51 3.99 8.58
CA LEU A 338 7.72 4.65 7.54
C LEU A 338 6.65 3.69 6.98
N ALA A 339 7.02 2.45 6.67
CA ALA A 339 6.11 1.43 6.17
C ALA A 339 4.96 1.17 7.16
N TYR A 340 5.29 0.98 8.43
CA TYR A 340 4.29 0.87 9.48
C TYR A 340 3.39 2.11 9.56
N ALA A 341 4.00 3.30 9.60
CA ALA A 341 3.27 4.53 9.81
C ALA A 341 2.27 4.82 8.67
N VAL A 342 2.74 4.84 7.43
CA VAL A 342 1.86 5.19 6.31
C VAL A 342 0.91 4.06 5.94
N GLY A 343 1.35 2.80 6.01
CA GLY A 343 0.52 1.64 5.68
C GLY A 343 -0.60 1.48 6.71
N PHE A 344 -0.25 1.30 7.98
CA PHE A 344 -1.26 1.09 9.03
C PHE A 344 -2.07 2.36 9.34
N GLY A 345 -1.45 3.56 9.28
CA GLY A 345 -2.10 4.83 9.58
C GLY A 345 -3.38 5.09 8.79
N GLY A 346 -3.41 4.68 7.52
CA GLY A 346 -4.58 4.75 6.65
C GLY A 346 -5.83 4.02 7.16
N SER A 347 -5.70 3.18 8.19
CA SER A 347 -6.83 2.41 8.76
C SER A 347 -7.71 3.21 9.72
N MET A 348 -7.24 4.36 10.21
CA MET A 348 -7.95 5.13 11.25
C MET A 348 -9.25 5.76 10.75
N ILE A 349 -9.38 6.00 9.43
CA ILE A 349 -10.60 6.50 8.78
C ILE A 349 -10.89 5.60 7.57
N TRP A 350 -12.17 5.36 7.27
CA TRP A 350 -12.59 4.41 6.24
C TRP A 350 -12.06 4.71 4.83
N PHE A 351 -11.81 5.96 4.49
CA PHE A 351 -11.27 6.38 3.18
C PHE A 351 -9.76 6.67 3.20
N GLY A 352 -9.08 6.51 4.34
CA GLY A 352 -7.64 6.74 4.47
C GLY A 352 -6.77 5.70 3.76
N SER A 353 -7.36 4.58 3.33
CA SER A 353 -6.70 3.59 2.51
C SER A 353 -7.65 3.00 1.45
N SER A 354 -7.08 2.53 0.36
CA SER A 354 -7.82 1.87 -0.71
C SER A 354 -8.56 0.61 -0.20
N ALA A 355 -8.02 -0.10 0.80
CA ALA A 355 -8.67 -1.24 1.44
C ALA A 355 -9.95 -0.82 2.18
N GLY A 356 -9.93 0.31 2.89
CA GLY A 356 -11.11 0.85 3.57
C GLY A 356 -12.21 1.30 2.60
N VAL A 357 -11.82 1.93 1.49
CA VAL A 357 -12.76 2.29 0.42
C VAL A 357 -13.39 1.04 -0.19
N ALA A 358 -12.60 0.01 -0.48
CA ALA A 358 -13.08 -1.22 -1.10
C ALA A 358 -14.06 -1.97 -0.20
N ILE A 359 -13.74 -2.20 1.08
CA ILE A 359 -14.61 -2.92 2.02
C ILE A 359 -15.93 -2.19 2.27
N SER A 360 -15.96 -0.86 2.10
CA SER A 360 -17.19 -0.08 2.20
C SER A 360 -18.20 -0.37 1.08
N SER A 361 -17.81 -1.11 0.04
CA SER A 361 -18.74 -1.61 -0.97
C SER A 361 -19.57 -2.80 -0.45
N ILE A 362 -18.98 -3.61 0.44
CA ILE A 362 -19.67 -4.71 1.12
C ILE A 362 -20.52 -4.18 2.28
N PHE A 363 -20.00 -3.19 3.00
CA PHE A 363 -20.59 -2.60 4.21
C PHE A 363 -20.81 -1.09 4.05
N PRO A 364 -21.87 -0.65 3.34
CA PRO A 364 -22.12 0.78 3.11
C PRO A 364 -22.30 1.60 4.40
N GLU A 365 -22.74 0.98 5.50
CA GLU A 365 -22.89 1.59 6.83
C GLU A 365 -21.56 2.04 7.43
N ALA A 366 -20.45 1.47 6.98
CA ALA A 366 -19.11 1.84 7.43
C ALA A 366 -18.61 3.20 6.86
N ARG A 367 -19.30 3.79 5.88
CA ARG A 367 -18.93 5.07 5.25
C ARG A 367 -19.09 6.31 6.14
N SER A 368 -19.58 6.17 7.35
CA SER A 368 -19.67 7.27 8.31
C SER A 368 -18.35 7.46 9.03
N VAL A 369 -17.68 8.59 8.82
CA VAL A 369 -16.42 8.94 9.50
C VAL A 369 -16.58 8.93 11.02
N TRP A 370 -17.68 9.53 11.51
CA TRP A 370 -17.94 9.59 12.95
C TRP A 370 -18.18 8.20 13.55
N ALA A 371 -18.99 7.37 12.90
CA ALA A 371 -19.23 6.00 13.35
C ALA A 371 -17.95 5.16 13.34
N TRP A 372 -17.12 5.32 12.30
CA TRP A 372 -15.82 4.65 12.18
C TRP A 372 -14.88 5.04 13.32
N LEU A 373 -14.68 6.35 13.55
CA LEU A 373 -13.81 6.83 14.62
C LEU A 373 -14.32 6.41 16.01
N LYS A 374 -15.62 6.50 16.25
CA LYS A 374 -16.22 6.11 17.54
C LYS A 374 -16.11 4.61 17.80
N ALA A 375 -16.35 3.78 16.79
CA ALA A 375 -16.28 2.33 16.93
C ALA A 375 -14.84 1.79 16.87
N GLY A 376 -13.97 2.43 16.06
CA GLY A 376 -12.59 2.02 15.76
C GLY A 376 -11.49 2.79 16.51
N TRP A 377 -11.81 3.57 17.56
CA TRP A 377 -10.82 4.36 18.32
C TRP A 377 -9.59 3.57 18.76
N HIS A 378 -9.77 2.28 19.07
CA HIS A 378 -8.72 1.36 19.49
C HIS A 378 -7.66 1.14 18.41
N ILE A 379 -7.96 1.40 17.13
CA ILE A 379 -6.99 1.32 16.03
C ILE A 379 -5.97 2.45 16.14
N ALA A 380 -6.43 3.69 16.43
CA ALA A 380 -5.52 4.82 16.61
C ALA A 380 -4.62 4.64 17.85
N VAL A 381 -5.16 4.09 18.95
CA VAL A 381 -4.36 3.75 20.12
C VAL A 381 -3.35 2.66 19.78
N ALA A 382 -3.77 1.60 19.08
CA ALA A 382 -2.90 0.51 18.66
C ALA A 382 -1.78 0.99 17.72
N TYR A 383 -2.09 1.94 16.82
CA TYR A 383 -1.11 2.59 15.96
C TYR A 383 0.01 3.24 16.77
N VAL A 384 -0.36 4.11 17.73
CA VAL A 384 0.64 4.82 18.55
C VAL A 384 1.44 3.83 19.40
N VAL A 385 0.77 2.88 20.07
CA VAL A 385 1.45 1.90 20.91
C VAL A 385 2.39 1.02 20.10
N GLY A 386 1.96 0.50 18.95
CA GLY A 386 2.81 -0.29 18.04
C GLY A 386 4.05 0.48 17.58
N PHE A 387 3.88 1.76 17.17
CA PHE A 387 4.99 2.62 16.78
C PHE A 387 5.97 2.85 17.95
N MET A 388 5.46 3.13 19.15
CA MET A 388 6.32 3.36 20.32
C MET A 388 7.03 2.08 20.77
N VAL A 389 6.41 0.90 20.63
CA VAL A 389 7.08 -0.37 20.89
C VAL A 389 8.19 -0.62 19.87
N MET A 390 7.95 -0.36 18.57
CA MET A 390 9.03 -0.41 17.57
C MET A 390 10.19 0.50 17.98
N LEU A 391 9.89 1.75 18.37
CA LEU A 391 10.90 2.73 18.76
C LEU A 391 11.69 2.29 20.00
N ALA A 392 11.02 1.67 20.96
CA ALA A 392 11.66 1.16 22.18
C ALA A 392 12.53 -0.09 21.92
N VAL A 393 12.14 -0.95 20.98
CA VAL A 393 12.82 -2.23 20.70
C VAL A 393 13.94 -2.06 19.68
N LEU A 394 13.69 -1.34 18.60
CA LEU A 394 14.64 -1.18 17.49
C LEU A 394 15.47 0.10 17.58
N GLY A 395 14.92 1.18 18.16
CA GLY A 395 15.48 2.52 17.99
C GLY A 395 15.13 3.09 16.60
N TRP A 396 15.60 4.32 16.32
CA TRP A 396 15.42 4.97 15.03
C TRP A 396 16.72 4.89 14.24
N HIS A 397 16.72 4.17 13.10
CA HIS A 397 17.88 3.94 12.26
C HIS A 397 17.59 4.32 10.80
N PRO A 398 17.71 5.59 10.40
CA PRO A 398 17.45 6.02 9.04
C PRO A 398 18.47 5.43 8.07
N HIS A 399 17.99 4.96 6.93
CA HIS A 399 18.82 4.40 5.87
C HIS A 399 18.58 5.15 4.56
N PRO A 400 19.54 5.96 4.07
CA PRO A 400 19.38 6.61 2.79
C PRO A 400 19.35 5.59 1.65
N ILE A 401 18.38 5.74 0.75
CA ILE A 401 18.22 4.89 -0.44
C ILE A 401 19.20 5.33 -1.53
N ASN A 402 19.51 6.63 -1.58
CA ASN A 402 20.27 7.27 -2.66
C ASN A 402 21.80 7.24 -2.45
N GLU A 403 22.34 6.59 -1.42
CA GLU A 403 23.81 6.52 -1.20
C GLU A 403 24.59 5.94 -2.39
N ARG A 404 23.95 5.08 -3.21
CA ARG A 404 24.55 4.55 -4.44
C ARG A 404 24.72 5.63 -5.52
N ALA A 405 23.88 6.66 -5.56
CA ALA A 405 24.01 7.82 -6.46
C ALA A 405 25.08 8.83 -5.96
N ALA A 406 25.27 8.94 -4.65
CA ALA A 406 26.26 9.83 -4.03
C ALA A 406 27.68 9.24 -4.05
N ALA A 407 27.84 7.91 -4.16
CA ALA A 407 29.13 7.22 -4.23
C ALA A 407 29.74 7.16 -5.66
N GLN A 408 29.04 7.62 -6.69
CA GLN A 408 29.66 7.85 -8.00
C GLN A 408 30.47 9.15 -7.96
N PRO A 409 31.80 9.08 -8.04
CA PRO A 409 32.60 10.31 -8.20
C PRO A 409 32.14 11.01 -9.47
N ALA A 410 31.84 12.32 -9.36
CA ALA A 410 31.50 13.16 -10.49
C ALA A 410 32.51 12.85 -11.61
N ALA A 411 31.97 12.34 -12.73
CA ALA A 411 32.79 12.05 -13.89
C ALA A 411 33.63 13.31 -14.19
N THR A 412 34.93 13.19 -14.04
CA THR A 412 35.87 14.27 -14.28
C THR A 412 35.59 14.82 -15.67
N ALA A 413 35.12 16.06 -15.72
CA ALA A 413 35.00 16.79 -16.98
C ALA A 413 36.36 16.76 -17.69
N PRO A 414 36.43 16.46 -18.98
CA PRO A 414 37.67 16.46 -19.70
C PRO A 414 38.24 17.89 -19.62
N ALA A 415 39.45 18.00 -19.06
CA ALA A 415 40.23 19.24 -19.09
C ALA A 415 40.35 19.67 -20.55
N ARG A 416 39.92 20.92 -20.82
CA ARG A 416 40.24 21.61 -22.05
C ARG A 416 41.58 22.28 -21.93
#